data_1d5ec068b308508c2811d7e5ad9b295a
#
_entry.id   1d5ec068b308508c2811d7e5ad9b295a
#
_cell.length_a   1.000
_cell.length_b   1.000
_cell.length_c   1.000
_cell.angle_alpha   90.00
_cell.angle_beta   90.00
_cell.angle_gamma   90.00
#
_symmetry.space_group_name_H-M   'P 1'
#
loop_
_entity.id
_entity.type
_entity.pdbx_description
1 polymer ?
#
loop_
_entity_poly.entity_id
_entity_poly.type
_entity_poly.pdbx_seq_one_letter_code
_entity_poly.pdbx_strand_id
1 'polypeptide(L)'
;MKSYIFHYRKEKTKEGEIVFRPVAYVYLKGKDGNWYLFDPYIDSGADLCLFARSDCNLLGYELKEGRERFIGGVSGGLIRTYIHQVLLKIGEIELTAEVAFAESEEVPRLLGRKDIFSRFQINFDEEDLKIHFTPKD
;
A
#
# COMPACT_ATOMS: atom_id res chain seq x y z
N MET A 1 -13.22 15.55 14.08
CA MET A 1 -12.03 14.70 13.94
C MET A 1 -11.41 14.93 12.57
N LYS A 2 -10.09 15.09 12.52
CA LYS A 2 -9.39 15.39 11.27
C LYS A 2 -9.33 14.17 10.35
N SER A 3 -9.70 14.36 9.09
CA SER A 3 -9.57 13.33 8.07
C SER A 3 -8.43 13.71 7.12
N TYR A 4 -7.77 12.71 6.59
CA TYR A 4 -6.76 12.90 5.54
C TYR A 4 -7.42 12.56 4.22
N ILE A 5 -7.33 13.46 3.24
CA ILE A 5 -8.03 13.34 1.98
C ILE A 5 -7.03 13.12 0.85
N PHE A 6 -7.29 12.09 0.05
CA PHE A 6 -6.49 11.81 -1.14
C PHE A 6 -7.41 11.84 -2.35
N HIS A 7 -6.85 12.21 -3.50
CA HIS A 7 -7.61 12.28 -4.74
C HIS A 7 -7.35 11.04 -5.59
N TYR A 8 -8.38 10.56 -6.27
CA TYR A 8 -8.22 9.49 -7.25
C TYR A 8 -7.24 9.93 -8.32
N ARG A 9 -6.45 8.99 -8.82
CA ARG A 9 -5.49 9.26 -9.88
C ARG A 9 -6.09 8.88 -11.23
N LYS A 10 -5.99 9.81 -12.17
CA LYS A 10 -6.38 9.57 -13.55
C LYS A 10 -5.33 8.70 -14.22
N GLU A 11 -5.78 7.59 -14.80
CA GLU A 11 -4.90 6.65 -15.49
C GLU A 11 -5.50 6.26 -16.83
N LYS A 12 -4.66 5.79 -17.74
CA LYS A 12 -5.08 5.30 -19.02
C LYS A 12 -4.81 3.80 -19.11
N THR A 13 -5.83 3.03 -19.48
CA THR A 13 -5.67 1.57 -19.64
C THR A 13 -4.92 1.27 -20.93
N LYS A 14 -4.52 0.01 -21.10
CA LYS A 14 -3.85 -0.44 -22.33
C LYS A 14 -4.73 -0.25 -23.56
N GLU A 15 -6.05 -0.33 -23.41
CA GLU A 15 -7.01 -0.09 -24.47
C GLU A 15 -7.27 1.39 -24.74
N GLY A 16 -6.66 2.27 -23.95
CA GLY A 16 -6.81 3.71 -24.12
C GLY A 16 -7.97 4.33 -23.36
N GLU A 17 -8.65 3.56 -22.52
CA GLU A 17 -9.72 4.09 -21.67
C GLU A 17 -9.13 4.89 -20.51
N ILE A 18 -9.83 5.96 -20.14
CA ILE A 18 -9.46 6.74 -18.97
C ILE A 18 -10.23 6.21 -17.77
N VAL A 19 -9.50 5.89 -16.71
CA VAL A 19 -10.07 5.41 -15.45
C VAL A 19 -9.50 6.23 -14.30
N PHE A 20 -10.26 6.30 -13.21
CA PHE A 20 -9.82 6.96 -11.99
C PHE A 20 -9.69 5.91 -10.91
N ARG A 21 -8.51 5.86 -10.25
CA ARG A 21 -8.21 4.82 -9.27
C ARG A 21 -7.88 5.42 -7.92
N PRO A 22 -8.37 4.80 -6.83
CA PRO A 22 -8.08 5.30 -5.49
C PRO A 22 -6.63 5.01 -5.11
N VAL A 23 -5.89 6.06 -4.83
CA VAL A 23 -4.50 5.96 -4.35
C VAL A 23 -4.37 6.78 -3.08
N ALA A 24 -3.42 6.41 -2.24
CA ALA A 24 -3.06 7.20 -1.07
C ALA A 24 -1.58 7.50 -1.15
N TYR A 25 -1.17 8.59 -0.50
CA TYR A 25 0.25 8.88 -0.31
C TYR A 25 0.62 8.44 1.08
N VAL A 26 1.53 7.48 1.16
CA VAL A 26 1.99 6.93 2.41
C VAL A 26 3.51 7.00 2.49
N TYR A 27 4.01 7.14 3.71
CA TYR A 27 5.46 7.09 3.94
C TYR A 27 5.80 5.77 4.61
N LEU A 28 6.86 5.14 4.14
CA LEU A 28 7.45 3.97 4.80
C LEU A 28 8.82 4.37 5.30
N LYS A 29 9.14 3.96 6.52
CA LYS A 29 10.43 4.29 7.11
C LYS A 29 11.47 3.26 6.68
N GLY A 30 12.57 3.75 6.11
CA GLY A 30 13.69 2.91 5.75
C GLY A 30 14.56 2.57 6.93
N LYS A 31 15.46 1.61 6.76
CA LYS A 31 16.43 1.25 7.79
C LYS A 31 17.39 2.39 8.13
N ASP A 32 17.55 3.33 7.19
CA ASP A 32 18.37 4.51 7.43
C ASP A 32 17.67 5.56 8.31
N GLY A 33 16.41 5.30 8.69
CA GLY A 33 15.64 6.21 9.51
C GLY A 33 14.90 7.30 8.73
N ASN A 34 15.04 7.33 7.42
CA ASN A 34 14.35 8.31 6.58
C ASN A 34 12.99 7.81 6.15
N TRP A 35 12.08 8.75 5.90
CA TRP A 35 10.76 8.46 5.37
C TRP A 35 10.79 8.54 3.85
N TYR A 36 10.19 7.52 3.20
CA TYR A 36 10.13 7.43 1.73
C TYR A 36 8.67 7.44 1.31
N LEU A 37 8.35 8.26 0.32
CA LEU A 37 6.97 8.45 -0.14
C LEU A 37 6.60 7.43 -1.21
N PHE A 38 5.42 6.82 -1.05
CA PHE A 38 4.85 5.88 -2.01
C PHE A 38 3.39 6.22 -2.28
N ASP A 39 2.89 5.75 -3.41
CA ASP A 39 1.53 6.04 -3.87
C ASP A 39 0.75 4.75 -4.20
N PRO A 40 0.56 3.85 -3.23
CA PRO A 40 -0.12 2.59 -3.49
C PRO A 40 -1.60 2.79 -3.80
N TYR A 41 -2.14 1.83 -4.56
CA TYR A 41 -3.60 1.72 -4.71
C TYR A 41 -4.19 1.28 -3.38
N ILE A 42 -5.34 1.84 -3.03
CA ILE A 42 -6.07 1.42 -1.84
C ILE A 42 -6.94 0.24 -2.24
N ASP A 43 -6.64 -0.94 -1.70
CA ASP A 43 -7.28 -2.19 -2.11
C ASP A 43 -7.93 -2.88 -0.92
N SER A 44 -9.25 -2.75 -0.82
CA SER A 44 -10.02 -3.37 0.25
C SER A 44 -10.11 -4.90 0.10
N GLY A 45 -9.75 -5.42 -1.07
CA GLY A 45 -9.70 -6.85 -1.31
C GLY A 45 -8.37 -7.50 -0.97
N ALA A 46 -7.32 -6.70 -0.73
CA ALA A 46 -6.01 -7.23 -0.36
C ALA A 46 -5.91 -7.35 1.15
N ASP A 47 -5.50 -8.52 1.64
CA ASP A 47 -5.34 -8.74 3.08
C ASP A 47 -4.15 -7.97 3.64
N LEU A 48 -3.07 -7.86 2.86
CA LEU A 48 -1.82 -7.24 3.27
C LEU A 48 -1.44 -6.11 2.33
N CYS A 49 -0.63 -5.18 2.82
CA CYS A 49 0.04 -4.23 1.94
C CYS A 49 1.07 -4.98 1.11
N LEU A 50 1.18 -4.62 -0.16
CA LEU A 50 2.09 -5.26 -1.11
C LEU A 50 2.93 -4.20 -1.80
N PHE A 51 4.24 -4.41 -1.82
CA PHE A 51 5.18 -3.53 -2.50
C PHE A 51 6.15 -4.37 -3.31
N ALA A 52 6.84 -3.74 -4.25
CA ALA A 52 7.75 -4.44 -5.14
C ALA A 52 9.12 -4.68 -4.49
N ARG A 53 9.90 -5.54 -5.12
CA ARG A 53 11.26 -5.84 -4.66
C ARG A 53 12.14 -4.59 -4.58
N SER A 54 12.06 -3.73 -5.59
CA SER A 54 12.86 -2.50 -5.59
C SER A 54 12.50 -1.57 -4.45
N ASP A 55 11.25 -1.59 -4.00
CA ASP A 55 10.84 -0.79 -2.85
C ASP A 55 11.53 -1.30 -1.57
N CYS A 56 11.61 -2.62 -1.43
CA CYS A 56 12.33 -3.24 -0.32
C CYS A 56 13.80 -2.82 -0.32
N ASN A 57 14.42 -2.88 -1.49
CA ASN A 57 15.82 -2.49 -1.66
C ASN A 57 16.03 -1.02 -1.33
N LEU A 58 15.15 -0.15 -1.82
CA LEU A 58 15.22 1.29 -1.55
C LEU A 58 15.17 1.55 -0.04
N LEU A 59 14.31 0.83 0.67
CA LEU A 59 14.15 0.99 2.11
C LEU A 59 15.29 0.37 2.92
N GLY A 60 16.15 -0.41 2.27
CA GLY A 60 17.31 -1.01 2.93
C GLY A 60 17.03 -2.29 3.69
N TYR A 61 15.87 -2.91 3.48
CA TYR A 61 15.56 -4.20 4.09
C TYR A 61 16.14 -5.34 3.26
N GLU A 62 16.61 -6.39 3.95
CA GLU A 62 16.99 -7.63 3.29
C GLU A 62 15.71 -8.43 3.05
N LEU A 63 15.35 -8.61 1.80
CA LEU A 63 14.08 -9.24 1.41
C LEU A 63 13.82 -10.54 2.17
N LYS A 64 14.78 -11.46 2.13
CA LYS A 64 14.62 -12.81 2.66
C LYS A 64 14.66 -12.90 4.20
N GLU A 65 14.98 -11.82 4.88
CA GLU A 65 14.87 -11.79 6.34
C GLU A 65 13.43 -11.67 6.81
N GLY A 66 12.51 -11.30 5.91
CA GLY A 66 11.10 -11.29 6.21
C GLY A 66 10.51 -12.69 6.24
N ARG A 67 9.29 -12.79 6.73
CA ARG A 67 8.56 -14.06 6.79
C ARG A 67 7.99 -14.38 5.42
N GLU A 68 8.39 -15.52 4.86
CA GLU A 68 7.92 -15.94 3.53
C GLU A 68 6.42 -16.18 3.53
N ARG A 69 5.75 -15.68 2.50
CA ARG A 69 4.33 -15.92 2.28
C ARG A 69 4.02 -15.89 0.78
N PHE A 70 3.25 -16.87 0.32
CA PHE A 70 2.75 -16.90 -1.04
C PHE A 70 1.38 -16.25 -1.09
N ILE A 71 1.18 -15.36 -2.07
CA ILE A 71 -0.07 -14.64 -2.24
C ILE A 71 -0.65 -15.04 -3.60
N GLY A 72 -1.94 -15.41 -3.63
CA GLY A 72 -2.62 -15.76 -4.86
C GLY A 72 -2.96 -14.54 -5.68
N GLY A 73 -2.73 -14.62 -6.99
CA GLY A 73 -3.12 -13.61 -7.94
C GLY A 73 -4.39 -14.00 -8.69
N VAL A 74 -4.98 -13.02 -9.37
CA VAL A 74 -6.21 -13.22 -10.14
C VAL A 74 -6.01 -14.24 -11.26
N SER A 75 -4.82 -14.31 -11.82
CA SER A 75 -4.49 -15.25 -12.90
C SER A 75 -4.20 -16.66 -12.42
N GLY A 76 -4.37 -16.95 -11.12
CA GLY A 76 -4.18 -18.28 -10.56
C GLY A 76 -2.74 -18.62 -10.19
N GLY A 77 -1.78 -17.76 -10.46
CA GLY A 77 -0.40 -17.95 -10.04
C GLY A 77 -0.19 -17.51 -8.61
N LEU A 78 0.90 -18.00 -8.00
CA LEU A 78 1.29 -17.58 -6.67
C LEU A 78 2.48 -16.61 -6.77
N ILE A 79 2.43 -15.57 -5.95
CA ILE A 79 3.50 -14.59 -5.86
C ILE A 79 4.23 -14.84 -4.54
N ARG A 80 5.54 -15.06 -4.62
CA ARG A 80 6.36 -15.20 -3.41
C ARG A 80 6.62 -13.81 -2.84
N THR A 81 6.31 -13.66 -1.56
CA THR A 81 6.55 -12.41 -0.83
C THR A 81 7.24 -12.68 0.48
N TYR A 82 7.80 -11.63 1.07
CA TYR A 82 8.43 -11.68 2.39
C TYR A 82 7.87 -10.53 3.21
N ILE A 83 7.29 -10.86 4.36
CA ILE A 83 6.61 -9.90 5.22
C ILE A 83 7.58 -9.29 6.21
N HIS A 84 7.66 -7.97 6.21
CA HIS A 84 8.46 -7.20 7.17
C HIS A 84 7.55 -6.30 7.98
N GLN A 85 7.94 -6.05 9.22
CA GLN A 85 7.32 -5.04 10.06
C GLN A 85 7.92 -3.69 9.67
N VAL A 86 7.10 -2.77 9.20
CA VAL A 86 7.58 -1.48 8.70
C VAL A 86 6.80 -0.36 9.38
N LEU A 87 7.51 0.68 9.81
CA LEU A 87 6.84 1.87 10.30
C LEU A 87 6.27 2.64 9.12
N LEU A 88 4.99 2.95 9.19
CA LEU A 88 4.22 3.54 8.09
C LEU A 88 3.53 4.79 8.61
N LYS A 89 3.44 5.80 7.77
CA LYS A 89 2.79 7.06 8.14
C LYS A 89 1.78 7.47 7.08
N ILE A 90 0.56 7.76 7.52
CA ILE A 90 -0.51 8.33 6.70
C ILE A 90 -0.93 9.64 7.37
N GLY A 91 -0.77 10.75 6.64
CA GLY A 91 -0.94 12.06 7.26
C GLY A 91 0.05 12.22 8.40
N GLU A 92 -0.46 12.46 9.60
CA GLU A 92 0.36 12.60 10.81
C GLU A 92 0.36 11.33 11.66
N ILE A 93 -0.35 10.27 11.22
CA ILE A 93 -0.52 9.06 12.00
C ILE A 93 0.57 8.06 11.63
N GLU A 94 1.37 7.66 12.62
CA GLU A 94 2.39 6.64 12.47
C GLU A 94 1.90 5.33 13.07
N LEU A 95 2.16 4.24 12.38
CA LEU A 95 1.81 2.91 12.86
C LEU A 95 2.79 1.90 12.32
N THR A 96 2.88 0.75 12.99
CA THR A 96 3.66 -0.38 12.48
C THR A 96 2.73 -1.28 11.69
N ALA A 97 3.12 -1.59 10.46
CA ALA A 97 2.32 -2.43 9.59
C ALA A 97 3.13 -3.60 9.06
N GLU A 98 2.46 -4.72 8.84
CA GLU A 98 3.04 -5.83 8.10
C GLU A 98 2.94 -5.52 6.62
N VAL A 99 4.10 -5.46 5.97
CA VAL A 99 4.19 -5.16 4.54
C VAL A 99 4.82 -6.35 3.83
N ALA A 100 4.14 -6.86 2.81
CA ALA A 100 4.67 -7.93 1.98
C ALA A 100 5.44 -7.30 0.82
N PHE A 101 6.71 -7.64 0.71
CA PHE A 101 7.52 -7.25 -0.43
C PHE A 101 7.64 -8.44 -1.37
N ALA A 102 7.24 -8.25 -2.62
CA ALA A 102 7.30 -9.30 -3.62
C ALA A 102 8.74 -9.56 -4.07
N GLU A 103 9.03 -10.81 -4.39
CA GLU A 103 10.29 -11.15 -5.02
C GLU A 103 10.36 -10.56 -6.44
N SER A 104 9.21 -10.41 -7.09
CA SER A 104 9.09 -9.85 -8.42
C SER A 104 8.96 -8.33 -8.40
N GLU A 105 9.45 -7.68 -9.47
CA GLU A 105 9.22 -6.26 -9.70
C GLU A 105 7.84 -5.99 -10.29
N GLU A 106 7.23 -6.98 -10.91
CA GLU A 106 5.99 -6.80 -11.68
C GLU A 106 4.74 -7.00 -10.83
N VAL A 107 4.65 -6.21 -9.76
CA VAL A 107 3.46 -6.18 -8.92
C VAL A 107 3.05 -4.74 -8.70
N PRO A 108 1.74 -4.47 -8.57
CA PRO A 108 1.29 -3.15 -8.17
C PRO A 108 1.58 -2.94 -6.69
N ARG A 109 1.74 -1.68 -6.30
CA ARG A 109 1.79 -1.33 -4.88
C ARG A 109 0.37 -1.25 -4.36
N LEU A 110 0.09 -1.99 -3.28
CA LEU A 110 -1.24 -2.05 -2.69
C LEU A 110 -1.21 -1.69 -1.21
N LEU A 111 -2.12 -0.83 -0.81
CA LEU A 111 -2.40 -0.57 0.59
C LEU A 111 -3.56 -1.48 0.97
N GLY A 112 -3.26 -2.58 1.65
CA GLY A 112 -4.24 -3.59 2.00
C GLY A 112 -4.87 -3.35 3.36
N ARG A 113 -5.61 -4.35 3.84
CA ARG A 113 -6.46 -4.20 5.01
C ARG A 113 -5.72 -4.27 6.33
N LYS A 114 -4.83 -5.24 6.49
CA LYS A 114 -4.19 -5.50 7.78
C LYS A 114 -3.43 -4.29 8.29
N ASP A 115 -3.63 -3.95 9.55
CA ASP A 115 -3.00 -2.82 10.26
C ASP A 115 -3.47 -1.45 9.78
N ILE A 116 -4.09 -1.35 8.60
CA ILE A 116 -4.53 -0.08 8.03
C ILE A 116 -6.02 0.16 8.29
N PHE A 117 -6.87 -0.77 7.84
CA PHE A 117 -8.32 -0.59 7.95
C PHE A 117 -8.82 -0.69 9.39
N SER A 118 -8.00 -1.21 10.30
CA SER A 118 -8.32 -1.20 11.73
C SER A 118 -8.00 0.13 12.40
N ARG A 119 -7.12 0.93 11.80
CA ARG A 119 -6.69 2.23 12.35
C ARG A 119 -7.43 3.41 11.74
N PHE A 120 -8.05 3.21 10.58
CA PHE A 120 -8.77 4.28 9.87
C PHE A 120 -10.11 3.79 9.41
N GLN A 121 -11.10 4.68 9.46
CA GLN A 121 -12.30 4.52 8.69
C GLN A 121 -11.99 5.11 7.32
N ILE A 122 -12.18 4.31 6.27
CA ILE A 122 -11.81 4.72 4.92
C ILE A 122 -13.09 4.85 4.08
N ASN A 123 -13.33 6.04 3.57
CA ASN A 123 -14.50 6.35 2.77
C ASN A 123 -14.08 6.63 1.34
N PHE A 124 -14.57 5.82 0.40
CA PHE A 124 -14.35 6.00 -1.03
C PHE A 124 -15.51 6.81 -1.59
N ASP A 125 -15.25 8.03 -2.01
CA ASP A 125 -16.25 8.91 -2.58
C ASP A 125 -16.08 8.91 -4.10
N GLU A 126 -16.83 8.02 -4.77
CA GLU A 126 -16.76 7.87 -6.24
C GLU A 126 -17.33 9.06 -6.98
N GLU A 127 -18.21 9.83 -6.35
CA GLU A 127 -18.80 11.00 -6.99
C GLU A 127 -17.79 12.14 -7.09
N ASP A 128 -17.10 12.43 -5.98
CA ASP A 128 -16.10 13.50 -5.93
C ASP A 128 -14.67 13.02 -6.18
N LEU A 129 -14.50 11.71 -6.40
CA LEU A 129 -13.21 11.06 -6.68
C LEU A 129 -12.18 11.36 -5.59
N LYS A 130 -12.59 11.16 -4.35
CA LYS A 130 -11.77 11.38 -3.16
C LYS A 130 -11.84 10.19 -2.22
N ILE A 131 -10.79 10.00 -1.46
CA ILE A 131 -10.77 9.01 -0.39
C ILE A 131 -10.49 9.75 0.92
N HIS A 132 -11.30 9.47 1.94
CA HIS A 132 -11.14 10.08 3.26
C HIS A 132 -10.66 9.02 4.23
N PHE A 133 -9.52 9.29 4.88
CA PHE A 133 -8.98 8.46 5.95
C PHE A 133 -9.23 9.17 7.27
N THR A 134 -10.13 8.62 8.08
CA THR A 134 -10.44 9.18 9.40
C THR A 134 -9.87 8.27 10.46
N PRO A 135 -8.89 8.76 11.26
CA PRO A 135 -8.30 7.93 12.31
C PRO A 135 -9.35 7.45 13.32
N LYS A 136 -9.20 6.20 13.74
CA LYS A 136 -10.00 5.61 14.82
C LYS A 136 -9.24 5.77 16.12
N ASP A 137 -9.97 5.97 17.20
CA ASP A 137 -9.42 6.09 18.53
C ASP A 137 -8.96 4.75 19.08
#